data_d34068eda0446b502ee745256867fd7c
#
_entry.id   d34068eda0446b502ee745256867fd7c
#
_cell.length_a   1.000
_cell.length_b   1.000
_cell.length_c   1.000
_cell.angle_alpha   90.00
_cell.angle_beta   90.00
_cell.angle_gamma   90.00
#
_symmetry.space_group_name_H-M   'P 1'
#
loop_
_entity.id
_entity.type
_entity.pdbx_description
1 polymer ?
#
loop_
_entity_poly.entity_id
_entity_poly.type
_entity_poly.pdbx_seq_one_letter_code
_entity_poly.pdbx_strand_id
1 'polypeptide(L)'
;AAVAVALGVAGFCIFGGNLFNSVEEAIAGEFKFPDGTTVSGVSISGKTYDEAKKALEEKEESFIKPLDISVDVNGVISKVTEKDFKYTYDIESVLNEIKNEATDPSVETSTSKKSYTVTATVTAESVDEAAKKVAKKNYKEAENARVSKFHPYAKKRFEYTEASQGQKVNETDLANQFKGVFASGASEYRIIADVEKTDAKITVDDLKKNIVL
;
A
#
# COMPACT_ATOMS: atom_id res chain seq x y z
N ALA A 1 -33.42 8.30 54.52
CA ALA A 1 -34.07 9.42 53.91
C ALA A 1 -33.66 9.45 52.41
N ALA A 2 -34.54 8.99 51.56
CA ALA A 2 -34.37 9.03 50.12
C ALA A 2 -34.79 10.41 49.62
N VAL A 3 -33.94 11.13 48.95
CA VAL A 3 -34.27 12.34 48.20
C VAL A 3 -34.49 11.95 46.75
N ALA A 4 -35.75 11.84 46.38
CA ALA A 4 -36.15 11.74 44.98
C ALA A 4 -36.16 13.14 44.37
N VAL A 5 -35.25 13.42 43.45
CA VAL A 5 -35.31 14.61 42.60
C VAL A 5 -36.05 14.23 41.31
N ALA A 6 -37.31 14.60 41.26
CA ALA A 6 -38.07 14.56 40.04
C ALA A 6 -37.72 15.78 39.20
N LEU A 7 -36.98 15.60 38.13
CA LEU A 7 -36.81 16.62 37.10
C LEU A 7 -37.86 16.44 36.03
N GLY A 8 -38.71 17.46 35.94
CA GLY A 8 -39.81 17.54 35.00
C GLY A 8 -39.35 17.56 33.56
N VAL A 9 -39.92 16.69 32.76
CA VAL A 9 -39.77 16.68 31.30
C VAL A 9 -40.68 17.79 30.77
N ALA A 10 -40.14 18.95 30.47
CA ALA A 10 -40.76 19.93 29.61
C ALA A 10 -40.32 19.64 28.16
N GLY A 11 -41.30 19.31 27.33
CA GLY A 11 -41.09 18.90 25.96
C GLY A 11 -40.35 19.90 25.08
N PHE A 12 -39.50 19.38 24.29
CA PHE A 12 -39.06 20.00 23.05
C PHE A 12 -38.96 18.90 21.99
N CYS A 13 -40.10 18.71 21.30
CA CYS A 13 -40.09 18.04 20.00
C CYS A 13 -39.63 19.07 18.99
N ILE A 14 -38.60 18.80 18.24
CA ILE A 14 -38.36 19.07 16.82
C ILE A 14 -36.85 19.00 16.53
N PHE A 15 -36.55 18.12 15.66
CA PHE A 15 -35.43 17.83 14.75
C PHE A 15 -34.85 16.43 14.96
N GLY A 16 -35.08 15.64 13.93
CA GLY A 16 -34.81 14.22 13.87
C GLY A 16 -33.35 13.84 13.96
N GLY A 17 -33.15 12.64 14.46
CA GLY A 17 -31.96 11.80 14.24
C GLY A 17 -30.75 12.17 15.07
N ASN A 18 -30.40 11.33 16.01
CA ASN A 18 -29.13 11.22 16.78
C ASN A 18 -29.05 11.83 18.19
N LEU A 19 -30.04 12.53 18.69
CA LEU A 19 -29.97 13.02 20.10
C LEU A 19 -30.23 11.93 21.15
N PHE A 20 -30.92 10.84 20.78
CA PHE A 20 -31.21 9.75 21.72
C PHE A 20 -29.98 8.83 21.99
N ASN A 21 -29.14 8.60 21.00
CA ASN A 21 -27.93 7.80 21.22
C ASN A 21 -26.93 8.49 22.15
N SER A 22 -26.82 9.82 22.08
CA SER A 22 -25.87 10.58 22.89
C SER A 22 -26.28 10.71 24.37
N VAL A 23 -27.56 10.60 24.68
CA VAL A 23 -28.07 10.70 26.07
C VAL A 23 -27.99 9.33 26.77
N GLU A 24 -28.21 8.22 26.06
CA GLU A 24 -28.04 6.88 26.62
C GLU A 24 -26.55 6.56 26.88
N GLU A 25 -25.63 6.98 26.00
CA GLU A 25 -24.19 6.84 26.22
C GLU A 25 -23.71 7.68 27.45
N ALA A 26 -24.27 8.86 27.66
CA ALA A 26 -23.89 9.70 28.81
C ALA A 26 -24.39 9.16 30.16
N ILE A 27 -25.42 8.30 30.18
CA ILE A 27 -25.96 7.69 31.40
C ILE A 27 -25.37 6.31 31.67
N ALA A 28 -24.90 5.60 30.64
CA ALA A 28 -24.32 4.25 30.75
C ALA A 28 -22.85 4.22 31.20
N GLY A 29 -22.19 5.38 31.37
CA GLY A 29 -20.74 5.46 31.54
C GLY A 29 -20.00 5.18 30.22
N GLU A 30 -18.92 5.89 30.00
CA GLU A 30 -18.11 5.72 28.80
C GLU A 30 -17.55 4.29 28.71
N PHE A 31 -17.82 3.60 27.59
CA PHE A 31 -17.30 2.23 27.39
C PHE A 31 -15.78 2.22 27.48
N LYS A 32 -15.25 1.27 28.23
CA LYS A 32 -13.81 1.00 28.33
C LYS A 32 -13.50 -0.44 27.98
N PHE A 33 -12.45 -0.66 27.22
CA PHE A 33 -12.02 -2.00 26.86
C PHE A 33 -11.63 -2.83 28.09
N PRO A 34 -11.98 -4.12 28.13
CA PRO A 34 -11.70 -5.00 29.27
C PRO A 34 -10.23 -5.09 29.62
N ASP A 35 -9.95 -5.36 30.91
CA ASP A 35 -8.60 -5.54 31.39
C ASP A 35 -7.89 -6.73 30.69
N GLY A 36 -6.61 -6.51 30.38
CA GLY A 36 -5.76 -7.49 29.71
C GLY A 36 -5.96 -7.58 28.19
N THR A 37 -6.81 -6.72 27.60
CA THR A 37 -7.01 -6.71 26.14
C THR A 37 -5.82 -6.07 25.43
N THR A 38 -5.33 -6.78 24.40
CA THR A 38 -4.24 -6.31 23.53
C THR A 38 -4.62 -6.48 22.06
N VAL A 39 -4.16 -5.53 21.23
CA VAL A 39 -4.34 -5.58 19.77
C VAL A 39 -2.98 -5.43 19.11
N SER A 40 -2.54 -6.45 18.36
CA SER A 40 -1.19 -6.50 17.73
C SER A 40 -0.06 -6.18 18.72
N GLY A 41 -0.19 -6.60 19.99
CA GLY A 41 0.78 -6.33 21.05
C GLY A 41 0.64 -4.97 21.74
N VAL A 42 -0.26 -4.10 21.27
CA VAL A 42 -0.58 -2.80 21.90
C VAL A 42 -1.67 -3.02 22.95
N SER A 43 -1.42 -2.60 24.20
CA SER A 43 -2.44 -2.68 25.27
C SER A 43 -3.49 -1.59 25.09
N ILE A 44 -4.76 -2.01 25.02
CA ILE A 44 -5.93 -1.13 25.01
C ILE A 44 -6.76 -1.26 26.30
N SER A 45 -6.27 -2.04 27.27
CA SER A 45 -6.90 -2.28 28.57
C SER A 45 -7.30 -0.96 29.25
N GLY A 46 -8.55 -0.84 29.68
CA GLY A 46 -9.10 0.33 30.37
C GLY A 46 -9.20 1.61 29.56
N LYS A 47 -8.85 1.58 28.27
CA LYS A 47 -8.96 2.73 27.37
C LYS A 47 -10.40 2.88 26.84
N THR A 48 -10.77 4.11 26.55
CA THR A 48 -11.97 4.40 25.76
C THR A 48 -11.77 4.00 24.30
N TYR A 49 -12.83 4.01 23.49
CA TYR A 49 -12.74 3.67 22.07
C TYR A 49 -11.76 4.60 21.33
N ASP A 50 -11.88 5.92 21.56
CA ASP A 50 -11.05 6.92 20.90
C ASP A 50 -9.58 6.85 21.33
N GLU A 51 -9.34 6.60 22.63
CA GLU A 51 -7.98 6.41 23.16
C GLU A 51 -7.33 5.15 22.60
N ALA A 52 -8.09 4.06 22.46
CA ALA A 52 -7.60 2.82 21.87
C ALA A 52 -7.31 2.99 20.37
N LYS A 53 -8.22 3.62 19.63
CA LYS A 53 -8.05 3.93 18.21
C LYS A 53 -6.76 4.73 17.99
N LYS A 54 -6.61 5.84 18.70
CA LYS A 54 -5.41 6.67 18.62
C LYS A 54 -4.12 5.91 18.96
N ALA A 55 -4.14 5.08 20.00
CA ALA A 55 -2.97 4.29 20.39
C ALA A 55 -2.55 3.25 19.32
N LEU A 56 -3.52 2.73 18.53
CA LEU A 56 -3.26 1.83 17.42
C LEU A 56 -2.80 2.58 16.17
N GLU A 57 -3.42 3.72 15.84
CA GLU A 57 -3.01 4.58 14.72
C GLU A 57 -1.55 5.05 14.85
N GLU A 58 -1.11 5.37 16.07
CA GLU A 58 0.30 5.74 16.35
C GLU A 58 1.29 4.57 16.12
N LYS A 59 0.79 3.34 15.93
CA LYS A 59 1.59 2.12 15.72
C LYS A 59 1.39 1.46 14.35
N GLU A 60 0.66 2.08 13.45
CA GLU A 60 0.31 1.53 12.13
C GLU A 60 1.51 0.96 11.38
N GLU A 61 2.64 1.66 11.35
CA GLU A 61 3.85 1.18 10.68
C GLU A 61 4.37 -0.16 11.24
N SER A 62 4.13 -0.43 12.54
CA SER A 62 4.55 -1.68 13.17
C SER A 62 3.68 -2.89 12.78
N PHE A 63 2.53 -2.67 12.18
CA PHE A 63 1.63 -3.72 11.72
C PHE A 63 1.98 -4.21 10.30
N ILE A 64 2.81 -3.45 9.58
CA ILE A 64 3.27 -3.82 8.24
C ILE A 64 4.37 -4.89 8.36
N LYS A 65 4.21 -5.99 7.63
CA LYS A 65 5.25 -7.01 7.55
C LYS A 65 6.37 -6.56 6.63
N PRO A 66 7.64 -6.78 7.00
CA PRO A 66 8.77 -6.50 6.11
C PRO A 66 8.64 -7.23 4.77
N LEU A 67 9.00 -6.54 3.67
CA LEU A 67 8.89 -7.06 2.32
C LEU A 67 10.15 -6.67 1.52
N ASP A 68 10.76 -7.64 0.85
CA ASP A 68 11.87 -7.43 -0.11
C ASP A 68 11.52 -8.08 -1.45
N ILE A 69 11.11 -7.26 -2.42
CA ILE A 69 10.86 -7.72 -3.78
C ILE A 69 12.03 -7.28 -4.67
N SER A 70 12.68 -8.25 -5.31
CA SER A 70 13.68 -8.01 -6.34
C SER A 70 13.03 -8.13 -7.72
N VAL A 71 12.89 -7.00 -8.43
CA VAL A 71 12.36 -6.97 -9.81
C VAL A 71 13.54 -6.97 -10.77
N ASP A 72 13.68 -8.04 -11.53
CA ASP A 72 14.70 -8.21 -12.57
C ASP A 72 14.15 -7.71 -13.92
N VAL A 73 14.77 -6.67 -14.44
CA VAL A 73 14.44 -6.06 -15.73
C VAL A 73 15.66 -6.22 -16.65
N ASN A 74 15.70 -7.28 -17.44
CA ASN A 74 16.84 -7.60 -18.34
C ASN A 74 18.20 -7.61 -17.63
N GLY A 75 18.27 -8.21 -16.43
CA GLY A 75 19.49 -8.30 -15.63
C GLY A 75 19.76 -7.09 -14.72
N VAL A 76 18.93 -6.06 -14.79
CA VAL A 76 18.97 -4.90 -13.86
C VAL A 76 17.99 -5.13 -12.73
N ILE A 77 18.50 -5.23 -11.50
CA ILE A 77 17.66 -5.46 -10.32
C ILE A 77 17.15 -4.13 -9.74
N SER A 78 15.84 -4.00 -9.64
CA SER A 78 15.16 -2.94 -8.90
C SER A 78 14.58 -3.52 -7.61
N LYS A 79 14.96 -2.94 -6.47
CA LYS A 79 14.44 -3.31 -5.15
C LYS A 79 13.15 -2.54 -4.88
N VAL A 80 12.15 -3.25 -4.36
CA VAL A 80 10.85 -2.72 -3.90
C VAL A 80 10.60 -3.30 -2.51
N THR A 81 10.25 -2.44 -1.57
CA THR A 81 10.05 -2.80 -0.16
C THR A 81 8.64 -2.42 0.29
N GLU A 82 8.26 -2.78 1.51
CA GLU A 82 6.99 -2.36 2.11
C GLU A 82 6.77 -0.85 2.06
N LYS A 83 7.85 -0.05 2.07
CA LYS A 83 7.81 1.43 2.04
C LYS A 83 7.38 2.02 0.70
N ASP A 84 7.42 1.22 -0.37
CA ASP A 84 6.99 1.64 -1.71
C ASP A 84 5.47 1.54 -1.90
N PHE A 85 4.74 1.05 -0.88
CA PHE A 85 3.29 0.83 -0.91
C PHE A 85 2.57 1.62 0.17
N LYS A 86 1.28 1.87 -0.04
CA LYS A 86 0.36 2.44 0.95
C LYS A 86 -0.55 1.34 1.48
N TYR A 87 -0.90 1.44 2.75
CA TYR A 87 -1.71 0.44 3.44
C TYR A 87 -2.97 1.07 4.03
N THR A 88 -3.98 0.26 4.17
CA THR A 88 -5.16 0.51 5.00
C THR A 88 -5.17 -0.49 6.14
N TYR A 89 -5.76 -0.11 7.26
CA TYR A 89 -5.77 -0.90 8.50
C TYR A 89 -7.21 -1.12 8.96
N ASP A 90 -7.51 -2.31 9.44
CA ASP A 90 -8.83 -2.70 9.93
C ASP A 90 -9.04 -2.36 11.42
N ILE A 91 -8.38 -1.31 11.93
CA ILE A 91 -8.41 -0.89 13.35
C ILE A 91 -9.84 -0.75 13.85
N GLU A 92 -10.69 0.01 13.15
CA GLU A 92 -12.08 0.23 13.57
C GLU A 92 -12.91 -1.07 13.61
N SER A 93 -12.68 -1.95 12.63
CA SER A 93 -13.35 -3.25 12.60
C SER A 93 -12.99 -4.10 13.81
N VAL A 94 -11.69 -4.18 14.14
CA VAL A 94 -11.19 -4.93 15.30
C VAL A 94 -11.71 -4.33 16.62
N LEU A 95 -11.67 -3.00 16.76
CA LEU A 95 -12.19 -2.35 17.98
C LEU A 95 -13.70 -2.55 18.16
N ASN A 96 -14.46 -2.54 17.07
CA ASN A 96 -15.89 -2.82 17.11
C ASN A 96 -16.18 -4.29 17.44
N GLU A 97 -15.41 -5.23 16.91
CA GLU A 97 -15.50 -6.64 17.27
C GLU A 97 -15.31 -6.83 18.78
N ILE A 98 -14.24 -6.28 19.36
CA ILE A 98 -13.96 -6.36 20.80
C ILE A 98 -15.06 -5.69 21.63
N LYS A 99 -15.53 -4.50 21.20
CA LYS A 99 -16.63 -3.80 21.88
C LYS A 99 -17.91 -4.66 21.91
N ASN A 100 -18.29 -5.23 20.77
CA ASN A 100 -19.46 -6.08 20.66
C ASN A 100 -19.35 -7.33 21.54
N GLU A 101 -18.20 -8.00 21.53
CA GLU A 101 -17.96 -9.16 22.41
C GLU A 101 -18.01 -8.79 23.90
N ALA A 102 -17.48 -7.62 24.28
CA ALA A 102 -17.46 -7.17 25.67
C ALA A 102 -18.84 -6.71 26.18
N THR A 103 -19.74 -6.33 25.29
CA THR A 103 -21.11 -5.87 25.63
C THR A 103 -22.17 -6.95 25.45
N ASP A 104 -21.83 -8.10 24.87
CA ASP A 104 -22.77 -9.20 24.68
C ASP A 104 -23.02 -9.95 26.01
N PRO A 105 -24.26 -9.91 26.56
CA PRO A 105 -24.56 -10.58 27.82
C PRO A 105 -24.50 -12.11 27.74
N SER A 106 -24.45 -12.69 26.55
CA SER A 106 -24.33 -14.15 26.36
C SER A 106 -22.88 -14.64 26.42
N VAL A 107 -21.90 -13.74 26.32
CA VAL A 107 -20.47 -14.06 26.42
C VAL A 107 -20.07 -13.99 27.90
N GLU A 108 -19.75 -15.15 28.50
CA GLU A 108 -19.17 -15.16 29.84
C GLU A 108 -17.89 -14.31 29.82
N THR A 109 -17.82 -13.32 30.71
CA THR A 109 -16.64 -12.49 30.92
C THR A 109 -15.50 -13.36 31.44
N SER A 110 -14.87 -14.09 30.54
CA SER A 110 -13.66 -14.84 30.84
C SER A 110 -12.55 -13.85 31.18
N THR A 111 -11.93 -14.01 32.34
CA THR A 111 -10.73 -13.27 32.78
C THR A 111 -9.49 -13.59 31.95
N SER A 112 -9.62 -14.38 30.88
CA SER A 112 -8.51 -14.71 29.98
C SER A 112 -8.13 -13.48 29.14
N LYS A 113 -6.85 -13.17 29.12
CA LYS A 113 -6.29 -12.12 28.26
C LYS A 113 -6.64 -12.43 26.81
N LYS A 114 -7.41 -11.52 26.19
CA LYS A 114 -7.75 -11.61 24.77
C LYS A 114 -6.72 -10.85 23.96
N SER A 115 -6.23 -11.47 22.91
CA SER A 115 -5.29 -10.87 21.97
C SER A 115 -5.93 -10.86 20.58
N TYR A 116 -6.00 -9.68 19.98
CA TYR A 116 -6.53 -9.45 18.63
C TYR A 116 -5.41 -8.95 17.72
N THR A 117 -5.64 -8.95 16.42
CA THR A 117 -4.63 -8.56 15.45
C THR A 117 -5.22 -7.61 14.42
N VAL A 118 -4.57 -6.46 14.22
CA VAL A 118 -4.84 -5.57 13.10
C VAL A 118 -4.17 -6.10 11.85
N THR A 119 -4.89 -6.06 10.75
CA THR A 119 -4.39 -6.44 9.43
C THR A 119 -4.08 -5.18 8.62
N ALA A 120 -2.84 -5.07 8.14
CA ALA A 120 -2.44 -4.07 7.16
C ALA A 120 -2.67 -4.63 5.75
N THR A 121 -3.52 -3.98 4.97
CA THR A 121 -3.83 -4.36 3.58
C THR A 121 -3.28 -3.33 2.62
N VAL A 122 -2.48 -3.77 1.63
CA VAL A 122 -1.95 -2.88 0.59
C VAL A 122 -3.07 -2.33 -0.29
N THR A 123 -3.01 -1.03 -0.63
CA THR A 123 -3.99 -0.42 -1.53
C THR A 123 -3.68 -0.76 -2.99
N ALA A 124 -4.71 -1.07 -3.78
CA ALA A 124 -4.54 -1.40 -5.21
C ALA A 124 -3.87 -0.25 -5.98
N GLU A 125 -4.21 1.00 -5.66
CA GLU A 125 -3.62 2.18 -6.28
C GLU A 125 -2.10 2.26 -6.05
N SER A 126 -1.63 1.98 -4.83
CA SER A 126 -0.19 2.03 -4.53
C SER A 126 0.58 0.90 -5.22
N VAL A 127 -0.05 -0.25 -5.45
CA VAL A 127 0.55 -1.34 -6.24
C VAL A 127 0.76 -0.90 -7.68
N ASP A 128 -0.23 -0.25 -8.29
CA ASP A 128 -0.13 0.28 -9.65
C ASP A 128 0.92 1.42 -9.72
N GLU A 129 0.99 2.30 -8.70
CA GLU A 129 2.02 3.35 -8.59
C GLU A 129 3.44 2.74 -8.48
N ALA A 130 3.63 1.71 -7.67
CA ALA A 130 4.93 1.02 -7.53
C ALA A 130 5.37 0.38 -8.86
N ALA A 131 4.45 -0.28 -9.57
CA ALA A 131 4.73 -0.87 -10.89
C ALA A 131 5.15 0.21 -11.91
N LYS A 132 4.43 1.33 -11.96
CA LYS A 132 4.77 2.50 -12.82
C LYS A 132 6.13 3.08 -12.46
N LYS A 133 6.46 3.19 -11.16
CA LYS A 133 7.76 3.69 -10.70
C LYS A 133 8.91 2.81 -11.19
N VAL A 134 8.78 1.48 -11.07
CA VAL A 134 9.76 0.52 -11.58
C VAL A 134 9.85 0.59 -13.10
N ALA A 135 8.72 0.62 -13.81
CA ALA A 135 8.68 0.71 -15.27
C ALA A 135 9.37 1.98 -15.78
N LYS A 136 9.04 3.14 -15.19
CA LYS A 136 9.65 4.43 -15.53
C LYS A 136 11.16 4.44 -15.31
N LYS A 137 11.64 3.86 -14.19
CA LYS A 137 13.07 3.78 -13.86
C LYS A 137 13.85 2.95 -14.88
N ASN A 138 13.21 1.93 -15.45
CA ASN A 138 13.83 0.99 -16.39
C ASN A 138 13.44 1.25 -17.86
N TYR A 139 12.71 2.33 -18.13
CA TYR A 139 12.41 2.73 -19.50
C TYR A 139 13.67 3.18 -20.22
N LYS A 140 13.82 2.73 -21.46
CA LYS A 140 14.85 3.16 -22.37
C LYS A 140 14.25 3.41 -23.73
N GLU A 141 14.50 4.58 -24.30
CA GLU A 141 14.08 4.89 -25.67
C GLU A 141 15.01 4.20 -26.69
N ALA A 142 14.46 3.81 -27.83
CA ALA A 142 15.25 3.32 -28.94
C ALA A 142 16.02 4.47 -29.59
N GLU A 143 17.31 4.31 -29.77
CA GLU A 143 18.15 5.33 -30.42
C GLU A 143 18.53 4.88 -31.82
N ASN A 144 18.34 5.78 -32.80
CA ASN A 144 18.75 5.53 -34.16
C ASN A 144 20.27 5.60 -34.32
N ALA A 145 20.80 4.83 -35.23
CA ALA A 145 22.18 4.99 -35.68
C ALA A 145 22.38 6.40 -36.26
N ARG A 146 23.58 6.91 -36.09
CA ARG A 146 23.97 8.22 -36.61
C ARG A 146 25.41 8.24 -37.06
N VAL A 147 25.76 9.13 -38.01
CA VAL A 147 27.14 9.42 -38.32
C VAL A 147 27.73 10.21 -37.14
N SER A 148 28.78 9.68 -36.52
CA SER A 148 29.46 10.32 -35.38
C SER A 148 30.58 11.24 -35.84
N LYS A 149 31.34 10.85 -36.90
CA LYS A 149 32.44 11.65 -37.49
C LYS A 149 32.53 11.45 -39.00
N PHE A 150 33.01 12.50 -39.67
CA PHE A 150 33.30 12.48 -41.07
C PHE A 150 34.80 12.81 -41.30
N HIS A 151 35.51 11.98 -42.05
CA HIS A 151 36.93 12.09 -42.38
C HIS A 151 37.09 12.16 -43.88
N PRO A 152 37.15 13.35 -44.50
CA PRO A 152 37.07 13.51 -45.98
C PRO A 152 38.19 12.82 -46.74
N TYR A 153 39.36 12.68 -46.11
CA TYR A 153 40.56 12.10 -46.74
C TYR A 153 40.91 10.72 -46.29
N ALA A 154 40.15 10.10 -45.37
CA ALA A 154 40.42 8.76 -44.87
C ALA A 154 39.79 7.70 -45.75
N LYS A 155 40.41 6.49 -45.75
CA LYS A 155 39.87 5.34 -46.44
C LYS A 155 38.48 4.91 -45.93
N LYS A 156 38.25 5.07 -44.60
CA LYS A 156 36.92 5.02 -43.96
C LYS A 156 36.49 6.44 -43.65
N ARG A 157 35.59 6.98 -44.48
CA ARG A 157 35.19 8.37 -44.38
C ARG A 157 34.20 8.68 -43.26
N PHE A 158 33.44 7.68 -42.81
CA PHE A 158 32.38 7.85 -41.81
C PHE A 158 32.63 6.91 -40.63
N GLU A 159 32.53 7.47 -39.45
CA GLU A 159 32.34 6.71 -38.22
C GLU A 159 30.86 6.79 -37.83
N TYR A 160 30.31 5.70 -37.27
CA TYR A 160 28.90 5.58 -36.90
C TYR A 160 28.78 5.30 -35.42
N THR A 161 27.74 5.83 -34.82
CA THR A 161 27.20 5.34 -33.55
C THR A 161 26.13 4.30 -33.90
N GLU A 162 26.23 3.12 -33.31
CA GLU A 162 25.26 2.04 -33.53
C GLU A 162 23.88 2.42 -32.98
N ALA A 163 22.85 1.87 -33.61
CA ALA A 163 21.49 1.94 -33.09
C ALA A 163 21.38 1.13 -31.77
N SER A 164 20.54 1.58 -30.88
CA SER A 164 20.23 0.82 -29.66
C SER A 164 18.73 0.55 -29.56
N GLN A 165 18.38 -0.64 -29.08
CA GLN A 165 16.99 -0.98 -28.80
C GLN A 165 16.48 -0.23 -27.58
N GLY A 166 15.24 0.20 -27.66
CA GLY A 166 14.46 0.66 -26.52
C GLY A 166 13.88 -0.50 -25.72
N GLN A 167 13.46 -0.23 -24.51
CA GLN A 167 12.73 -1.18 -23.68
C GLN A 167 11.65 -0.49 -22.86
N LYS A 168 10.54 -1.20 -22.66
CA LYS A 168 9.43 -0.76 -21.82
C LYS A 168 8.93 -1.95 -21.01
N VAL A 169 8.85 -1.79 -19.70
CA VAL A 169 8.27 -2.81 -18.81
C VAL A 169 6.75 -2.81 -18.96
N ASN A 170 6.14 -3.99 -18.97
CA ASN A 170 4.69 -4.13 -18.92
C ASN A 170 4.18 -3.82 -17.52
N GLU A 171 3.67 -2.60 -17.33
CA GLU A 171 3.21 -2.09 -16.03
C GLU A 171 2.06 -2.93 -15.45
N THR A 172 1.12 -3.34 -16.31
CA THR A 172 -0.05 -4.11 -15.89
C THR A 172 0.34 -5.50 -15.39
N ASP A 173 1.23 -6.17 -16.12
CA ASP A 173 1.72 -7.48 -15.71
C ASP A 173 2.51 -7.38 -14.40
N LEU A 174 3.39 -6.39 -14.27
CA LEU A 174 4.17 -6.16 -13.06
C LEU A 174 3.27 -5.86 -11.86
N ALA A 175 2.21 -5.05 -12.03
CA ALA A 175 1.24 -4.78 -10.97
C ALA A 175 0.49 -6.06 -10.53
N ASN A 176 0.13 -6.92 -11.48
CA ASN A 176 -0.49 -8.21 -11.17
C ASN A 176 0.46 -9.15 -10.42
N GLN A 177 1.73 -9.16 -10.78
CA GLN A 177 2.75 -9.93 -10.05
C GLN A 177 2.92 -9.41 -8.62
N PHE A 178 2.94 -8.09 -8.38
CA PHE A 178 2.92 -7.53 -7.02
C PHE A 178 1.69 -7.96 -6.22
N LYS A 179 0.49 -7.91 -6.81
CA LYS A 179 -0.74 -8.42 -6.17
C LYS A 179 -0.59 -9.90 -5.78
N GLY A 180 0.03 -10.71 -6.63
CA GLY A 180 0.33 -12.11 -6.34
C GLY A 180 1.29 -12.30 -5.16
N VAL A 181 2.31 -11.45 -5.02
CA VAL A 181 3.23 -11.47 -3.87
C VAL A 181 2.47 -11.20 -2.57
N PHE A 182 1.64 -10.16 -2.52
CA PHE A 182 0.82 -9.87 -1.34
C PHE A 182 -0.16 -11.01 -1.01
N ALA A 183 -0.79 -11.60 -2.01
CA ALA A 183 -1.70 -12.73 -1.83
C ALA A 183 -1.00 -13.99 -1.29
N SER A 184 0.29 -14.19 -1.65
CA SER A 184 1.09 -15.33 -1.17
C SER A 184 1.55 -15.19 0.28
N GLY A 185 1.59 -13.97 0.81
CA GLY A 185 2.12 -13.66 2.14
C GLY A 185 3.64 -13.83 2.26
N ALA A 186 4.36 -13.92 1.14
CA ALA A 186 5.82 -14.04 1.13
C ALA A 186 6.49 -12.72 1.53
N SER A 187 7.55 -12.79 2.34
CA SER A 187 8.35 -11.64 2.75
C SER A 187 9.49 -11.32 1.78
N GLU A 188 9.91 -12.30 1.01
CA GLU A 188 10.95 -12.15 -0.02
C GLU A 188 10.45 -12.74 -1.33
N TYR A 189 10.64 -12.03 -2.44
CA TYR A 189 10.21 -12.49 -3.75
C TYR A 189 11.10 -11.97 -4.88
N ARG A 190 11.26 -12.77 -5.94
CA ARG A 190 11.92 -12.33 -7.17
C ARG A 190 10.93 -12.36 -8.33
N ILE A 191 10.76 -11.22 -8.96
CA ILE A 191 9.96 -11.03 -10.16
C ILE A 191 10.89 -10.87 -11.35
N ILE A 192 10.59 -11.57 -12.44
CA ILE A 192 11.20 -11.30 -13.76
C ILE A 192 10.16 -10.49 -14.52
N ALA A 193 10.46 -9.22 -14.78
CA ALA A 193 9.53 -8.34 -15.44
C ALA A 193 9.41 -8.66 -16.92
N ASP A 194 8.21 -8.66 -17.45
CA ASP A 194 7.96 -8.71 -18.89
C ASP A 194 8.35 -7.38 -19.55
N VAL A 195 9.17 -7.44 -20.58
CA VAL A 195 9.78 -6.29 -21.24
C VAL A 195 9.54 -6.31 -22.73
N GLU A 196 8.80 -5.34 -23.22
CA GLU A 196 8.65 -5.04 -24.62
C GLU A 196 9.90 -4.33 -25.15
N LYS A 197 10.46 -4.82 -26.27
CA LYS A 197 11.59 -4.20 -26.96
C LYS A 197 11.08 -3.40 -28.14
N THR A 198 11.67 -2.23 -28.35
CA THR A 198 11.39 -1.37 -29.52
C THR A 198 12.66 -1.25 -30.34
N ASP A 199 12.60 -1.60 -31.60
CA ASP A 199 13.74 -1.46 -32.50
C ASP A 199 13.93 0.00 -32.92
N ALA A 200 15.17 0.36 -33.14
CA ALA A 200 15.50 1.63 -33.75
C ALA A 200 15.01 1.69 -35.21
N LYS A 201 14.58 2.86 -35.63
CA LYS A 201 14.05 3.09 -37.00
C LYS A 201 15.16 3.14 -38.07
N ILE A 202 16.38 3.47 -37.69
CA ILE A 202 17.52 3.65 -38.59
C ILE A 202 18.70 2.86 -38.02
N THR A 203 19.22 1.94 -38.81
CA THR A 203 20.43 1.17 -38.51
C THR A 203 21.65 1.77 -39.23
N VAL A 204 22.84 1.32 -38.85
CA VAL A 204 24.07 1.71 -39.59
C VAL A 204 24.03 1.23 -41.04
N ASP A 205 23.40 0.11 -41.34
CA ASP A 205 23.29 -0.38 -42.71
C ASP A 205 22.33 0.46 -43.54
N ASP A 206 21.28 1.02 -42.94
CA ASP A 206 20.41 1.99 -43.62
C ASP A 206 21.18 3.28 -43.95
N LEU A 207 21.98 3.77 -43.01
CA LEU A 207 22.85 4.94 -43.26
C LEU A 207 23.83 4.69 -44.39
N LYS A 208 24.49 3.53 -44.39
CA LYS A 208 25.45 3.18 -45.46
C LYS A 208 24.82 3.07 -46.84
N LYS A 209 23.59 2.56 -46.94
CA LYS A 209 22.83 2.48 -48.22
C LYS A 209 22.46 3.84 -48.77
N ASN A 210 22.19 4.83 -47.88
CA ASN A 210 21.72 6.15 -48.26
C ASN A 210 22.83 7.19 -48.44
N ILE A 211 24.09 6.86 -48.11
CA ILE A 211 25.23 7.74 -48.36
C ILE A 211 25.75 7.45 -49.79
N VAL A 212 25.30 8.29 -50.71
CA VAL A 212 25.85 8.32 -52.07
C VAL A 212 27.10 9.19 -52.04
N LEU A 213 28.22 8.62 -52.40
CA LEU A 213 29.51 9.32 -52.55
C LEU A 213 29.69 9.84 -53.95
#